data_c7a7e86b7841749747c5aa802187f5f3
#
_entry.id   c7a7e86b7841749747c5aa802187f5f3
#
_cell.length_a   1.000
_cell.length_b   1.000
_cell.length_c   1.000
_cell.angle_alpha   90.00
_cell.angle_beta   90.00
_cell.angle_gamma   90.00
#
_symmetry.space_group_name_H-M   'P 1'
#
loop_
_entity.id
_entity.type
_entity.pdbx_description
1 polymer ?
#
loop_
_entity_poly.entity_id
_entity_poly.type
_entity_poly.pdbx_seq_one_letter_code
_entity_poly.pdbx_strand_id
1 'polypeptide(L)'
;MSFYYLSEEMGLALNDILGRVCSYNKDFSSEDIAITWINYKSGNKGVFKGFGTGINNKKMVYPASIVKLVYGLATYYWIKKGSLLLSDEIIDAVRKMLSFSSNCLLYTSPSPRD
;
A
#
# COMPACT_ATOMS: atom_id res chain seq x y z
N MET A 1 -15.03 8.43 0.49
CA MET A 1 -15.05 7.87 1.85
C MET A 1 -13.63 7.83 2.41
N SER A 2 -13.43 8.38 3.60
CA SER A 2 -12.10 8.40 4.22
C SER A 2 -11.88 7.15 5.07
N PHE A 3 -10.68 6.58 4.98
CA PHE A 3 -10.28 5.41 5.79
C PHE A 3 -9.91 5.78 7.23
N TYR A 4 -9.80 7.05 7.53
CA TYR A 4 -9.38 7.54 8.83
C TYR A 4 -10.08 8.84 9.18
N TYR A 5 -10.12 9.18 10.47
CA TYR A 5 -10.54 10.49 10.94
C TYR A 5 -9.37 11.47 10.84
N LEU A 6 -9.62 12.65 10.32
CA LEU A 6 -8.57 13.66 10.18
C LEU A 6 -8.10 14.14 11.55
N SER A 7 -6.78 14.12 11.75
CA SER A 7 -6.11 14.66 12.93
C SER A 7 -5.32 15.91 12.56
N GLU A 8 -5.73 17.06 13.03
CA GLU A 8 -5.00 18.32 12.79
C GLU A 8 -3.62 18.31 13.44
N GLU A 9 -3.51 17.73 14.63
CA GLU A 9 -2.23 17.60 15.34
C GLU A 9 -1.22 16.78 14.53
N MET A 10 -1.64 15.63 14.00
CA MET A 10 -0.78 14.81 13.14
C MET A 10 -0.45 15.54 11.84
N GLY A 11 -1.38 16.30 11.29
CA GLY A 11 -1.16 17.11 10.10
C GLY A 11 -0.08 18.17 10.30
N LEU A 12 -0.12 18.88 11.41
CA LEU A 12 0.90 19.87 11.78
C LEU A 12 2.26 19.20 11.99
N ALA A 13 2.30 18.07 12.67
CA ALA A 13 3.54 17.31 12.89
C ALA A 13 4.15 16.83 11.56
N LEU A 14 3.33 16.31 10.65
CA LEU A 14 3.80 15.85 9.36
C LEU A 14 4.33 16.99 8.49
N ASN A 15 3.64 18.14 8.48
CA ASN A 15 4.11 19.32 7.76
C ASN A 15 5.44 19.85 8.30
N ASP A 16 5.62 19.84 9.62
CA ASP A 16 6.89 20.22 10.26
C ASP A 16 8.03 19.27 9.85
N ILE A 17 7.79 17.96 9.89
CA ILE A 17 8.77 16.96 9.47
C ILE A 17 9.17 17.15 8.01
N LEU A 18 8.20 17.33 7.12
CA LEU A 18 8.48 17.53 5.69
C LEU A 18 9.22 18.84 5.44
N GLY A 19 8.87 19.90 6.14
CA GLY A 19 9.59 21.17 6.06
C GLY A 19 11.06 21.02 6.43
N ARG A 20 11.36 20.25 7.47
CA ARG A 20 12.74 19.95 7.87
C ARG A 20 13.47 19.10 6.82
N VAL A 21 12.84 18.06 6.30
CA VAL A 21 13.44 17.22 5.26
C VAL A 21 13.75 18.03 4.01
N CYS A 22 12.83 18.87 3.55
CA CYS A 22 13.03 19.73 2.38
C CYS A 22 14.12 20.79 2.61
N SER A 23 14.30 21.25 3.85
CA SER A 23 15.37 22.20 4.17
C SER A 23 16.76 21.56 4.16
N TYR A 24 16.85 20.27 4.51
CA TYR A 24 18.11 19.52 4.46
C TYR A 24 18.49 19.10 3.05
N ASN A 25 17.53 18.80 2.23
CA ASN A 25 17.77 18.35 0.86
C ASN A 25 16.97 19.22 -0.12
N LYS A 26 17.67 20.16 -0.79
CA LYS A 26 17.05 21.09 -1.72
C LYS A 26 16.55 20.46 -3.01
N ASP A 27 17.06 19.27 -3.35
CA ASP A 27 16.61 18.50 -4.51
C ASP A 27 15.29 17.77 -4.25
N PHE A 28 14.84 17.75 -3.00
CA PHE A 28 13.63 17.07 -2.57
C PHE A 28 12.47 18.07 -2.48
N SER A 29 11.39 17.80 -3.22
CA SER A 29 10.16 18.58 -3.16
C SER A 29 9.06 17.81 -2.44
N SER A 30 8.28 18.51 -1.62
CA SER A 30 7.09 17.91 -0.98
C SER A 30 6.04 17.45 -1.99
N GLU A 31 6.10 17.95 -3.23
CA GLU A 31 5.21 17.51 -4.31
C GLU A 31 5.55 16.12 -4.85
N ASP A 32 6.78 15.67 -4.64
CA ASP A 32 7.26 14.36 -5.11
C ASP A 32 6.91 13.20 -4.18
N ILE A 33 6.26 13.51 -3.08
CA ILE A 33 5.94 12.53 -2.04
C ILE A 33 4.42 12.42 -1.84
N ALA A 34 3.97 11.19 -1.58
CA ALA A 34 2.61 10.94 -1.12
C ALA A 34 2.69 10.14 0.18
N ILE A 35 2.06 10.64 1.23
CA ILE A 35 2.08 10.01 2.54
C ILE A 35 0.66 9.91 3.09
N THR A 36 0.32 8.76 3.64
CA THR A 36 -0.82 8.59 4.53
C THR A 36 -0.31 8.04 5.85
N TRP A 37 -0.51 8.79 6.91
CA TRP A 37 -0.09 8.41 8.26
C TRP A 37 -1.31 8.22 9.15
N ILE A 38 -1.52 7.01 9.63
CA ILE A 38 -2.68 6.65 10.44
C ILE A 38 -2.22 6.03 11.75
N ASN A 39 -2.78 6.50 12.85
CA ASN A 39 -2.57 5.93 14.16
C ASN A 39 -3.83 5.17 14.59
N TYR A 40 -3.67 3.89 14.86
CA TYR A 40 -4.73 3.02 15.37
C TYR A 40 -4.55 2.84 16.87
N LYS A 41 -5.58 3.19 17.65
CA LYS A 41 -5.53 2.92 19.09
C LYS A 41 -5.71 1.43 19.33
N SER A 42 -4.82 0.83 20.12
CA SER A 42 -4.93 -0.56 20.55
C SER A 42 -6.11 -0.73 21.51
N GLY A 43 -6.78 -1.87 21.44
CA GLY A 43 -7.76 -2.29 22.43
C GLY A 43 -9.22 -2.35 22.00
N ASN A 44 -9.56 -1.91 20.80
CA ASN A 44 -10.93 -2.07 20.28
C ASN A 44 -11.03 -3.36 19.47
N LYS A 45 -12.00 -4.21 19.82
CA LYS A 45 -12.35 -5.38 19.01
C LYS A 45 -13.29 -4.94 17.90
N GLY A 46 -12.88 -5.09 16.64
CA GLY A 46 -13.71 -4.78 15.48
C GLY A 46 -12.99 -4.04 14.37
N VAL A 47 -13.76 -3.48 13.44
CA VAL A 47 -13.23 -2.70 12.33
C VAL A 47 -12.77 -1.35 12.87
N PHE A 48 -11.46 -1.09 12.73
CA PHE A 48 -10.87 0.13 13.24
C PHE A 48 -10.83 1.21 12.18
N LYS A 49 -11.29 2.39 12.58
CA LYS A 49 -11.00 3.62 11.88
C LYS A 49 -10.05 4.43 12.74
N GLY A 50 -8.82 4.57 12.30
CA GLY A 50 -7.80 5.32 13.02
C GLY A 50 -7.90 6.82 12.81
N PHE A 51 -7.06 7.57 13.53
CA PHE A 51 -6.84 9.00 13.31
C PHE A 51 -5.58 9.19 12.48
N GLY A 52 -5.63 10.12 11.53
CA GLY A 52 -4.51 10.28 10.64
C GLY A 52 -4.50 11.57 9.86
N THR A 53 -3.52 11.65 8.99
CA THR A 53 -3.33 12.76 8.06
C THR A 53 -2.71 12.24 6.77
N GLY A 54 -2.74 13.06 5.73
CA GLY A 54 -2.15 12.71 4.46
C GLY A 54 -1.63 13.93 3.71
N ILE A 55 -0.61 13.69 2.91
CA ILE A 55 -0.06 14.67 1.97
C ILE A 55 -0.02 14.03 0.59
N ASN A 56 -0.65 14.69 -0.38
CA ASN A 56 -0.74 14.20 -1.77
C ASN A 56 -1.30 12.77 -1.92
N ASN A 57 -1.98 12.27 -0.91
CA ASN A 57 -2.43 10.87 -0.85
C ASN A 57 -3.69 10.59 -1.70
N LYS A 58 -4.23 11.61 -2.35
CA LYS A 58 -5.31 11.48 -3.32
C LYS A 58 -4.83 11.54 -4.77
N LYS A 59 -3.56 11.85 -4.98
CA LYS A 59 -2.95 11.84 -6.29
C LYS A 59 -2.59 10.43 -6.71
N MET A 60 -2.80 10.14 -7.99
CA MET A 60 -2.24 8.93 -8.60
C MET A 60 -0.73 9.08 -8.70
N VAL A 61 -0.02 8.14 -8.11
CA VAL A 61 1.43 8.05 -8.21
C VAL A 61 1.82 6.70 -8.82
N TYR A 62 2.96 6.65 -9.49
CA TYR A 62 3.47 5.40 -10.04
C TYR A 62 3.87 4.45 -8.90
N PRO A 63 3.18 3.30 -8.75
CA PRO A 63 3.38 2.44 -7.59
C PRO A 63 4.63 1.56 -7.66
N ALA A 64 5.25 1.45 -8.84
CA ALA A 64 6.38 0.56 -9.08
C ALA A 64 6.06 -0.86 -8.56
N SER A 65 6.98 -1.50 -7.84
CA SER A 65 6.81 -2.86 -7.33
C SER A 65 5.77 -3.01 -6.22
N ILE A 66 5.27 -1.93 -5.65
CA ILE A 66 4.21 -1.97 -4.63
C ILE A 66 2.91 -2.58 -5.21
N VAL A 67 2.68 -2.42 -6.50
CA VAL A 67 1.50 -3.02 -7.17
C VAL A 67 1.47 -4.55 -7.04
N LYS A 68 2.61 -5.19 -6.82
CA LYS A 68 2.69 -6.65 -6.62
C LYS A 68 1.93 -7.11 -5.39
N LEU A 69 1.84 -6.27 -4.36
CA LEU A 69 0.99 -6.56 -3.19
C LEU A 69 -0.48 -6.69 -3.60
N VAL A 70 -0.96 -5.81 -4.48
CA VAL A 70 -2.33 -5.88 -5.00
C VAL A 70 -2.56 -7.17 -5.79
N TYR A 71 -1.60 -7.58 -6.61
CA TYR A 71 -1.69 -8.85 -7.33
C TYR A 71 -1.70 -10.06 -6.40
N GLY A 72 -0.89 -10.04 -5.34
CA GLY A 72 -0.90 -11.08 -4.32
C GLY A 72 -2.26 -11.20 -3.61
N LEU A 73 -2.84 -10.08 -3.22
CA LEU A 73 -4.16 -10.03 -2.60
C LEU A 73 -5.26 -10.50 -3.55
N ALA A 74 -5.20 -10.10 -4.82
CA ALA A 74 -6.15 -10.53 -5.84
C ALA A 74 -6.08 -12.05 -6.05
N THR A 75 -4.88 -12.61 -6.13
CA THR A 75 -4.68 -14.07 -6.27
C THR A 75 -5.29 -14.81 -5.08
N TYR A 76 -5.05 -14.34 -3.86
CA TYR A 76 -5.64 -14.92 -2.65
C TYR A 76 -7.17 -14.88 -2.70
N TYR A 77 -7.73 -13.75 -3.11
CA TYR A 77 -9.18 -13.56 -3.22
C TYR A 77 -9.79 -14.55 -4.22
N TRP A 78 -9.17 -14.71 -5.39
CA TRP A 78 -9.65 -15.65 -6.41
C TRP A 78 -9.58 -17.10 -5.94
N ILE A 79 -8.53 -17.47 -5.22
CA ILE A 79 -8.42 -18.81 -4.61
C ILE A 79 -9.55 -19.00 -3.60
N LYS A 80 -9.79 -18.03 -2.73
CA LYS A 80 -10.84 -18.09 -1.71
C LYS A 80 -12.23 -18.19 -2.31
N LYS A 81 -12.46 -17.54 -3.45
CA LYS A 81 -13.73 -17.60 -4.18
C LYS A 81 -13.90 -18.88 -5.00
N GLY A 82 -12.88 -19.68 -5.16
CA GLY A 82 -12.91 -20.88 -6.00
C GLY A 82 -12.73 -20.64 -7.48
N SER A 83 -12.44 -19.38 -7.89
CA SER A 83 -12.17 -19.05 -9.30
C SER A 83 -10.80 -19.48 -9.77
N LEU A 84 -9.90 -19.77 -8.85
CA LEU A 84 -8.54 -20.21 -9.09
C LEU A 84 -8.21 -21.35 -8.14
N LEU A 85 -7.73 -22.46 -8.67
CA LEU A 85 -7.33 -23.59 -7.85
C LEU A 85 -5.99 -23.32 -7.17
N LEU A 86 -5.95 -23.56 -5.87
CA LEU A 86 -4.72 -23.50 -5.12
C LEU A 86 -3.79 -24.65 -5.54
N SER A 87 -2.57 -24.30 -5.91
CA SER A 87 -1.51 -25.27 -6.26
C SER A 87 -0.18 -24.82 -5.69
N ASP A 88 0.75 -25.76 -5.54
CA ASP A 88 2.09 -25.42 -5.08
C ASP A 88 2.81 -24.47 -6.04
N GLU A 89 2.53 -24.58 -7.34
CA GLU A 89 3.07 -23.66 -8.34
C GLU A 89 2.62 -22.22 -8.13
N ILE A 90 1.34 -22.02 -7.82
CA ILE A 90 0.78 -20.68 -7.54
C ILE A 90 1.36 -20.11 -6.25
N ILE A 91 1.45 -20.91 -5.20
CA ILE A 91 2.04 -20.50 -3.93
C ILE A 91 3.49 -20.07 -4.13
N ASP A 92 4.27 -20.86 -4.85
CA ASP A 92 5.68 -20.56 -5.14
C ASP A 92 5.82 -19.30 -6.00
N ALA A 93 4.98 -19.14 -7.02
CA ALA A 93 4.98 -17.97 -7.89
C ALA A 93 4.68 -16.69 -7.12
N VAL A 94 3.64 -16.69 -6.28
CA VAL A 94 3.28 -15.53 -5.46
C VAL A 94 4.38 -15.22 -4.44
N ARG A 95 4.94 -16.25 -3.81
CA ARG A 95 6.05 -16.08 -2.85
C ARG A 95 7.24 -15.41 -3.52
N LYS A 96 7.65 -15.89 -4.70
CA LYS A 96 8.78 -15.31 -5.44
C LYS A 96 8.50 -13.90 -5.90
N MET A 97 7.29 -13.62 -6.37
CA MET A 97 6.88 -12.27 -6.77
C MET A 97 6.95 -11.28 -5.60
N LEU A 98 6.46 -11.67 -4.43
CA LEU A 98 6.43 -10.79 -3.25
C LEU A 98 7.79 -10.71 -2.55
N SER A 99 8.52 -11.82 -2.46
CA SER A 99 9.79 -11.87 -1.73
C SER A 99 10.97 -11.32 -2.52
N PHE A 100 11.03 -11.66 -3.82
CA PHE A 100 12.15 -11.28 -4.69
C PHE A 100 11.79 -10.21 -5.71
N SER A 101 10.55 -9.74 -5.67
CA SER A 101 10.05 -8.72 -6.60
C SER A 101 10.21 -9.11 -8.08
N SER A 102 9.96 -10.38 -8.41
CA SER A 102 10.11 -10.90 -9.76
C SER A 102 9.09 -10.30 -10.73
N ASN A 103 9.56 -9.58 -11.72
CA ASN A 103 8.69 -9.01 -12.76
C ASN A 103 8.15 -10.08 -13.71
N CYS A 104 8.91 -11.12 -13.99
CA CYS A 104 8.44 -12.23 -14.84
C CYS A 104 7.20 -12.89 -14.26
N LEU A 105 7.18 -13.10 -12.95
CA LEU A 105 6.03 -13.69 -12.26
C LEU A 105 4.86 -12.73 -12.16
N LEU A 106 5.10 -11.42 -12.13
CA LEU A 106 4.04 -10.43 -12.19
C LEU A 106 3.25 -10.55 -13.50
N TYR A 107 3.93 -10.64 -14.63
CA TYR A 107 3.29 -10.71 -15.95
C TYR A 107 2.69 -12.09 -16.25
N THR A 108 3.18 -13.14 -15.61
CA THR A 108 2.69 -14.51 -15.78
C THR A 108 1.77 -14.98 -14.66
N SER A 109 1.40 -14.09 -13.74
CA SER A 109 0.47 -14.38 -12.65
C SER A 109 -0.86 -14.87 -13.22
N PRO A 110 -1.43 -15.97 -12.66
CA PRO A 110 -2.69 -16.50 -13.17
C PRO A 110 -3.84 -15.54 -12.98
N SER A 111 -4.77 -15.59 -13.94
CA SER A 111 -5.98 -14.78 -13.92
C SER A 111 -7.21 -15.68 -14.09
N PRO A 112 -8.36 -15.34 -13.48
CA PRO A 112 -9.59 -16.11 -13.66
C PRO A 112 -10.10 -16.16 -15.11
N ARG A 113 -9.59 -15.28 -15.97
CA ARG A 113 -9.97 -15.25 -17.40
C ARG A 113 -9.25 -16.31 -18.23
N ASP A 114 -8.16 -16.77 -17.75
CA ASP A 114 -7.30 -17.74 -18.41
C ASP A 114 -7.55 -19.15 -17.84
#